data_9483ae4b9d5bb1863f97379af5698787
#
_entry.id   9483ae4b9d5bb1863f97379af5698787
#
_cell.length_a   1.000
_cell.length_b   1.000
_cell.length_c   1.000
_cell.angle_alpha   90.00
_cell.angle_beta   90.00
_cell.angle_gamma   90.00
#
_symmetry.space_group_name_H-M   'P 1'
#
loop_
_entity.id
_entity.type
_entity.pdbx_description
1 polymer ?
#
loop_
_entity_poly.entity_id
_entity_poly.type
_entity_poly.pdbx_seq_one_letter_code
_entity_poly.pdbx_strand_id
1 'polypeptide(L)'
;MKRRQFLALSAGCMMGLLSACGLPMSENVQVEELLRAPRLPGDYGALQNALNEWLGESAQLKYPMQGELLSPFLLQDLDGDGQQDAAVLYTTAQSSNVCIAFLQKDAAGVWQVRQSIEGLADTVDNVRLAQLQDGAATQLVVGYLAAQGDSYLAVYSYENGTVNAILEQSYEQYLVEDITGGGNEDLILMSTLEDGGVQIELLTVDRDGMFQQVAVMGLSADKFSGCAAVAAGLGADGKRYLVLDGWTGLSGNNLATVLLYFDEESQQMLPAEQISTSELYNASLRNVSTLVSRDLDGDGIVEIPTQPD
;
A
#
# COMPACT_ATOMS: atom_id res chain seq x y z
N MET A 1 -35.91 -40.81 -64.66
CA MET A 1 -35.43 -39.44 -64.80
C MET A 1 -35.48 -38.75 -63.48
N LYS A 2 -34.48 -38.06 -63.02
CA LYS A 2 -34.30 -37.27 -61.76
C LYS A 2 -33.37 -37.88 -60.68
N ARG A 3 -32.24 -38.44 -61.00
CA ARG A 3 -31.21 -38.78 -60.03
C ARG A 3 -29.81 -38.25 -60.36
N ARG A 4 -29.67 -37.39 -61.44
CA ARG A 4 -28.36 -36.87 -61.88
C ARG A 4 -28.14 -35.40 -61.66
N GLN A 5 -29.12 -34.65 -61.10
CA GLN A 5 -28.97 -33.24 -60.87
C GLN A 5 -28.63 -32.84 -59.42
N PHE A 6 -28.56 -33.78 -58.44
CA PHE A 6 -28.22 -33.51 -57.04
C PHE A 6 -26.71 -33.66 -56.74
N LEU A 7 -25.92 -34.20 -57.67
CA LEU A 7 -24.48 -34.40 -57.44
C LEU A 7 -23.60 -33.29 -58.04
N ALA A 8 -24.18 -32.30 -58.73
CA ALA A 8 -23.41 -31.17 -59.29
C ALA A 8 -23.43 -29.90 -58.40
N LEU A 9 -24.30 -29.84 -57.35
CA LEU A 9 -24.38 -28.70 -56.45
C LEU A 9 -23.54 -28.86 -55.17
N SER A 10 -23.05 -30.09 -54.85
CA SER A 10 -22.25 -30.34 -53.64
C SER A 10 -20.73 -30.18 -53.88
N ALA A 11 -20.27 -30.08 -55.13
CA ALA A 11 -18.86 -29.87 -55.44
C ALA A 11 -18.45 -28.35 -55.53
N GLY A 12 -19.43 -27.44 -55.58
CA GLY A 12 -19.15 -25.99 -55.68
C GLY A 12 -18.99 -25.28 -54.32
N CYS A 13 -19.43 -25.89 -53.23
CA CYS A 13 -19.33 -25.27 -51.92
C CYS A 13 -18.11 -25.64 -51.10
N MET A 14 -17.27 -26.57 -51.59
CA MET A 14 -16.09 -27.03 -50.84
C MET A 14 -14.78 -26.33 -51.27
N MET A 15 -14.80 -25.47 -52.26
CA MET A 15 -13.62 -24.69 -52.72
C MET A 15 -13.59 -23.25 -52.19
N GLY A 16 -14.59 -22.80 -51.39
CA GLY A 16 -14.67 -21.42 -50.86
C GLY A 16 -14.19 -21.26 -49.43
N LEU A 17 -13.71 -22.31 -48.74
CA LEU A 17 -13.36 -22.23 -47.30
C LEU A 17 -11.86 -22.37 -47.01
N LEU A 18 -10.99 -22.30 -48.03
CA LEU A 18 -9.53 -22.37 -47.85
C LEU A 18 -8.79 -21.06 -48.12
N SER A 19 -9.50 -19.93 -48.16
CA SER A 19 -8.90 -18.62 -48.42
C SER A 19 -9.04 -17.63 -47.26
N ALA A 20 -9.19 -18.08 -46.02
CA ALA A 20 -9.28 -17.24 -44.83
C ALA A 20 -8.31 -17.65 -43.74
N CYS A 21 -7.04 -17.81 -44.03
CA CYS A 21 -5.93 -17.76 -43.09
C CYS A 21 -4.71 -17.14 -43.75
N GLY A 22 -4.91 -15.98 -44.33
CA GLY A 22 -3.87 -14.99 -44.52
C GLY A 22 -3.73 -14.24 -43.20
N LEU A 23 -3.01 -14.80 -42.24
CA LEU A 23 -2.41 -13.99 -41.18
C LEU A 23 -1.51 -12.98 -41.92
N PRO A 24 -1.65 -11.67 -41.68
CA PRO A 24 -0.63 -10.75 -42.11
C PRO A 24 0.65 -11.20 -41.43
N MET A 25 1.58 -11.76 -42.18
CA MET A 25 2.96 -11.80 -41.77
C MET A 25 3.43 -10.35 -41.75
N SER A 26 3.02 -9.63 -40.70
CA SER A 26 3.54 -8.33 -40.41
C SER A 26 4.90 -8.50 -39.79
N GLU A 27 5.85 -7.91 -40.48
CA GLU A 27 7.04 -7.35 -39.95
C GLU A 27 7.98 -8.29 -39.18
N ASN A 28 9.16 -8.34 -39.70
CA ASN A 28 10.35 -8.84 -39.03
C ASN A 28 10.42 -8.24 -37.62
N VAL A 29 9.81 -8.90 -36.65
CA VAL A 29 10.19 -8.70 -35.25
C VAL A 29 11.64 -9.13 -35.20
N GLN A 30 12.54 -8.16 -35.20
CA GLN A 30 13.96 -8.42 -35.10
C GLN A 30 14.17 -9.14 -33.77
N VAL A 31 14.66 -10.38 -33.82
CA VAL A 31 14.97 -11.20 -32.65
C VAL A 31 15.87 -10.42 -31.67
N GLU A 32 16.67 -9.50 -32.20
CA GLU A 32 17.47 -8.55 -31.42
C GLU A 32 16.66 -7.59 -30.55
N GLU A 33 15.43 -7.27 -30.92
CA GLU A 33 14.54 -6.41 -30.12
C GLU A 33 13.91 -7.19 -28.95
N LEU A 34 13.67 -8.49 -29.14
CA LEU A 34 13.21 -9.39 -28.07
C LEU A 34 14.33 -9.77 -27.07
N LEU A 35 15.57 -9.63 -27.45
CA LEU A 35 16.75 -9.90 -26.60
C LEU A 35 17.27 -8.64 -25.89
N ARG A 36 16.70 -7.47 -26.18
CA ARG A 36 17.03 -6.25 -25.40
C ARG A 36 16.44 -6.37 -24.01
N ALA A 37 17.25 -6.03 -23.01
CA ALA A 37 16.73 -5.86 -21.66
C ALA A 37 15.50 -4.95 -21.66
N PRO A 38 14.44 -5.25 -20.89
CA PRO A 38 13.27 -4.39 -20.78
C PRO A 38 13.70 -2.96 -20.51
N ARG A 39 13.28 -2.02 -21.37
CA ARG A 39 13.53 -0.62 -21.12
C ARG A 39 12.44 -0.13 -20.19
N LEU A 40 12.83 0.59 -19.14
CA LEU A 40 11.89 1.30 -18.29
C LEU A 40 11.06 2.28 -19.15
N PRO A 41 9.77 2.47 -18.87
CA PRO A 41 8.98 3.54 -19.46
C PRO A 41 9.70 4.89 -19.38
N GLY A 42 9.50 5.80 -20.33
CA GLY A 42 10.33 6.97 -20.57
C GLY A 42 10.74 7.78 -19.34
N ASP A 43 9.77 8.10 -18.44
CA ASP A 43 10.07 8.87 -17.22
C ASP A 43 10.92 8.07 -16.23
N TYR A 44 10.65 6.78 -16.04
CA TYR A 44 11.42 5.94 -15.10
C TYR A 44 12.88 5.77 -15.54
N GLY A 45 13.13 5.66 -16.85
CA GLY A 45 14.48 5.65 -17.39
C GLY A 45 15.22 6.97 -17.16
N ALA A 46 14.53 8.10 -17.30
CA ALA A 46 15.08 9.42 -17.02
C ALA A 46 15.42 9.62 -15.52
N LEU A 47 14.51 9.16 -14.63
CA LEU A 47 14.74 9.18 -13.17
C LEU A 47 15.96 8.34 -12.77
N GLN A 48 16.06 7.11 -13.29
CA GLN A 48 17.19 6.25 -13.00
C GLN A 48 18.50 6.84 -13.53
N ASN A 49 18.50 7.45 -14.71
CA ASN A 49 19.67 8.10 -15.26
C ASN A 49 20.10 9.31 -14.42
N ALA A 50 19.17 10.16 -14.00
CA ALA A 50 19.45 11.30 -13.13
C ALA A 50 20.03 10.84 -11.78
N LEU A 51 19.48 9.76 -11.20
CA LEU A 51 20.00 9.18 -9.96
C LEU A 51 21.43 8.64 -10.14
N ASN A 52 21.68 7.86 -11.19
CA ASN A 52 23.00 7.27 -11.47
C ASN A 52 24.05 8.37 -11.76
N GLU A 53 23.67 9.43 -12.48
CA GLU A 53 24.56 10.57 -12.73
C GLU A 53 24.91 11.31 -11.43
N TRP A 54 23.94 11.53 -10.56
CA TRP A 54 24.14 12.17 -9.27
C TRP A 54 25.04 11.34 -8.34
N LEU A 55 24.86 10.01 -8.29
CA LEU A 55 25.66 9.09 -7.49
C LEU A 55 27.07 8.89 -8.06
N GLY A 56 27.27 9.05 -9.37
CA GLY A 56 28.50 8.66 -10.08
C GLY A 56 28.67 7.14 -10.23
N GLU A 57 27.65 6.36 -9.90
CA GLU A 57 27.60 4.89 -10.00
C GLU A 57 26.17 4.42 -10.29
N SER A 58 25.99 3.14 -10.60
CA SER A 58 24.67 2.56 -10.82
C SER A 58 23.97 2.26 -9.49
N ALA A 59 22.82 2.88 -9.26
CA ALA A 59 21.94 2.55 -8.15
C ALA A 59 21.26 1.18 -8.37
N GLN A 60 21.11 0.43 -7.30
CA GLN A 60 20.26 -0.77 -7.28
C GLN A 60 18.88 -0.40 -6.77
N LEU A 61 17.87 -0.51 -7.62
CA LEU A 61 16.49 -0.20 -7.25
C LEU A 61 15.97 -1.16 -6.19
N LYS A 62 15.28 -0.63 -5.19
CA LYS A 62 14.61 -1.40 -4.14
C LYS A 62 13.09 -1.34 -4.31
N TYR A 63 12.48 -2.50 -4.34
CA TYR A 63 11.05 -2.66 -4.55
C TYR A 63 10.36 -2.91 -3.22
N PRO A 64 9.22 -2.25 -2.91
CA PRO A 64 8.39 -2.62 -1.78
C PRO A 64 7.95 -4.08 -1.89
N MET A 65 7.90 -4.79 -0.75
CA MET A 65 7.55 -6.21 -0.70
C MET A 65 6.06 -6.45 -0.88
N GLN A 66 5.23 -5.50 -0.42
CA GLN A 66 3.77 -5.60 -0.44
C GLN A 66 3.10 -4.22 -0.54
N GLY A 67 1.77 -4.21 -0.54
CA GLY A 67 0.97 -2.99 -0.67
C GLY A 67 0.58 -2.69 -2.12
N GLU A 68 -0.03 -1.53 -2.33
CA GLU A 68 -0.50 -1.10 -3.65
C GLU A 68 0.61 -0.53 -4.52
N LEU A 69 1.60 0.14 -3.91
CA LEU A 69 2.72 0.76 -4.59
C LEU A 69 3.94 -0.17 -4.56
N LEU A 70 4.07 -1.00 -5.59
CA LEU A 70 5.17 -1.96 -5.72
C LEU A 70 6.33 -1.44 -6.60
N SER A 71 6.22 -0.21 -7.11
CA SER A 71 7.27 0.42 -7.91
C SER A 71 8.33 1.06 -7.02
N PRO A 72 9.62 1.00 -7.38
CA PRO A 72 10.66 1.78 -6.72
C PRO A 72 10.60 3.26 -7.11
N PHE A 73 9.81 3.63 -8.12
CA PHE A 73 9.59 5.00 -8.58
C PHE A 73 8.19 5.44 -8.17
N LEU A 74 8.11 6.47 -7.38
CA LEU A 74 6.90 7.09 -6.88
C LEU A 74 6.81 8.48 -7.49
N LEU A 75 5.78 8.72 -8.28
CA LEU A 75 5.57 9.97 -9.00
C LEU A 75 4.31 10.64 -8.45
N GLN A 76 4.48 11.76 -7.78
CA GLN A 76 3.42 12.54 -7.14
C GLN A 76 3.86 14.01 -7.00
N ASP A 77 2.92 14.92 -6.86
CA ASP A 77 3.18 16.25 -6.35
C ASP A 77 3.39 16.15 -4.82
N LEU A 78 4.66 16.12 -4.41
CA LEU A 78 5.01 15.89 -3.00
C LEU A 78 5.04 17.19 -2.19
N ASP A 79 5.35 18.33 -2.82
CA ASP A 79 5.43 19.63 -2.13
C ASP A 79 4.22 20.56 -2.38
N GLY A 80 3.26 20.11 -3.19
CA GLY A 80 2.01 20.83 -3.46
C GLY A 80 2.16 22.02 -4.39
N ASP A 81 3.23 22.09 -5.19
CA ASP A 81 3.47 23.20 -6.13
C ASP A 81 2.71 23.06 -7.46
N GLY A 82 2.00 21.94 -7.66
CA GLY A 82 1.25 21.59 -8.85
C GLY A 82 2.10 20.94 -9.94
N GLN A 83 3.37 20.67 -9.70
CA GLN A 83 4.24 19.91 -10.59
C GLN A 83 4.47 18.50 -10.01
N GLN A 84 4.86 17.60 -10.88
CA GLN A 84 5.15 16.23 -10.47
C GLN A 84 6.59 16.11 -10.00
N ASP A 85 6.76 15.66 -8.76
CA ASP A 85 8.01 15.22 -8.16
C ASP A 85 8.19 13.71 -8.32
N ALA A 86 9.33 13.22 -7.86
CA ALA A 86 9.59 11.79 -7.76
C ALA A 86 10.34 11.43 -6.48
N ALA A 87 9.98 10.30 -5.88
CA ALA A 87 10.81 9.60 -4.91
C ALA A 87 11.27 8.27 -5.51
N VAL A 88 12.56 7.93 -5.34
CA VAL A 88 13.15 6.71 -5.88
C VAL A 88 13.81 5.92 -4.76
N LEU A 89 13.35 4.67 -4.59
CA LEU A 89 13.87 3.73 -3.60
C LEU A 89 15.08 2.98 -4.18
N TYR A 90 16.23 3.04 -3.52
CA TYR A 90 17.45 2.43 -4.03
C TYR A 90 18.43 2.04 -2.93
N THR A 91 19.47 1.30 -3.30
CA THR A 91 20.68 1.06 -2.48
C THR A 91 21.93 1.27 -3.33
N THR A 92 23.04 1.52 -2.66
CA THR A 92 24.39 1.53 -3.25
C THR A 92 25.25 0.46 -2.58
N ALA A 93 26.47 0.27 -3.08
CA ALA A 93 27.43 -0.63 -2.44
C ALA A 93 27.88 -0.14 -1.05
N GLN A 94 27.69 1.14 -0.74
CA GLN A 94 28.10 1.76 0.52
C GLN A 94 26.94 1.91 1.52
N SER A 95 25.68 1.89 1.07
CA SER A 95 24.53 2.03 1.97
C SER A 95 24.20 0.71 2.68
N SER A 96 24.02 0.76 4.00
CA SER A 96 23.53 -0.37 4.79
C SER A 96 22.00 -0.52 4.68
N ASN A 97 21.31 0.60 4.59
CA ASN A 97 19.85 0.68 4.51
C ASN A 97 19.40 1.10 3.11
N VAL A 98 18.10 1.02 2.88
CA VAL A 98 17.46 1.60 1.70
C VAL A 98 17.60 3.11 1.74
N CYS A 99 17.99 3.71 0.62
CA CYS A 99 17.99 5.15 0.43
C CYS A 99 16.77 5.58 -0.38
N ILE A 100 16.33 6.82 -0.16
CA ILE A 100 15.26 7.46 -0.92
C ILE A 100 15.82 8.74 -1.53
N ALA A 101 15.87 8.82 -2.85
CA ALA A 101 16.20 10.05 -3.56
C ALA A 101 14.92 10.79 -3.94
N PHE A 102 14.89 12.10 -3.68
CA PHE A 102 13.82 13.01 -4.08
C PHE A 102 14.28 13.84 -5.25
N LEU A 103 13.48 13.83 -6.32
CA LEU A 103 13.81 14.47 -7.58
C LEU A 103 12.71 15.44 -8.02
N GLN A 104 13.14 16.54 -8.61
CA GLN A 104 12.26 17.52 -9.27
C GLN A 104 12.76 17.78 -10.68
N LYS A 105 11.85 18.21 -11.57
CA LYS A 105 12.23 18.70 -12.90
C LYS A 105 12.78 20.12 -12.80
N ASP A 106 13.87 20.38 -13.48
CA ASP A 106 14.38 21.74 -13.65
C ASP A 106 13.55 22.51 -14.69
N ALA A 107 13.90 23.78 -14.93
CA ALA A 107 13.21 24.63 -15.90
C ALA A 107 13.27 24.12 -17.36
N ALA A 108 14.17 23.18 -17.66
CA ALA A 108 14.27 22.51 -18.95
C ALA A 108 13.47 21.20 -18.99
N GLY A 109 12.79 20.81 -17.90
CA GLY A 109 12.03 19.58 -17.77
C GLY A 109 12.91 18.34 -17.50
N VAL A 110 14.15 18.53 -17.09
CA VAL A 110 15.11 17.45 -16.78
C VAL A 110 15.06 17.12 -15.31
N TRP A 111 14.94 15.83 -14.98
CA TRP A 111 14.95 15.34 -13.59
C TRP A 111 16.30 15.62 -12.92
N GLN A 112 16.25 16.18 -11.73
CA GLN A 112 17.40 16.51 -10.89
C GLN A 112 17.17 15.97 -9.48
N VAL A 113 18.15 15.25 -8.93
CA VAL A 113 18.13 14.87 -7.51
C VAL A 113 18.29 16.12 -6.66
N ARG A 114 17.34 16.38 -5.77
CA ARG A 114 17.37 17.49 -4.81
C ARG A 114 18.02 17.05 -3.50
N GLN A 115 17.57 15.91 -2.99
CA GLN A 115 18.07 15.34 -1.76
C GLN A 115 17.98 13.82 -1.81
N SER A 116 18.86 13.16 -1.08
CA SER A 116 18.71 11.75 -0.74
C SER A 116 18.88 11.56 0.76
N ILE A 117 18.09 10.66 1.32
CA ILE A 117 18.12 10.27 2.72
C ILE A 117 18.34 8.78 2.83
N GLU A 118 18.93 8.34 3.93
CA GLU A 118 19.00 6.93 4.30
C GLU A 118 17.76 6.58 5.16
N GLY A 119 17.09 5.48 4.83
CA GLY A 119 15.93 4.98 5.56
C GLY A 119 16.30 4.16 6.79
N LEU A 120 15.31 3.60 7.46
CA LEU A 120 15.46 2.98 8.78
C LEU A 120 15.95 1.52 8.73
N ALA A 121 15.82 0.82 7.57
CA ALA A 121 16.28 -0.56 7.41
C ALA A 121 16.69 -0.87 5.96
N ASP A 122 17.16 -2.09 5.73
CA ASP A 122 17.67 -2.60 4.45
C ASP A 122 16.55 -3.09 3.50
N THR A 123 15.31 -3.18 3.99
CA THR A 123 14.15 -3.66 3.23
C THR A 123 12.98 -2.71 3.39
N VAL A 124 12.32 -2.38 2.27
CA VAL A 124 11.03 -1.68 2.27
C VAL A 124 9.93 -2.72 2.29
N ASP A 125 9.14 -2.72 3.34
CA ASP A 125 7.97 -3.59 3.46
C ASP A 125 6.86 -3.08 2.54
N ASN A 126 6.43 -1.85 2.74
CA ASN A 126 5.39 -1.20 1.94
C ASN A 126 5.59 0.31 1.88
N VAL A 127 4.87 0.95 0.96
CA VAL A 127 4.88 2.41 0.76
C VAL A 127 3.47 2.90 0.52
N ARG A 128 3.15 4.08 1.08
CA ARG A 128 1.91 4.82 0.82
C ARG A 128 2.24 6.28 0.53
N LEU A 129 1.44 6.88 -0.34
CA LEU A 129 1.36 8.33 -0.52
C LEU A 129 0.09 8.79 0.17
N ALA A 130 0.21 9.72 1.10
CA ALA A 130 -0.86 10.09 2.03
C ALA A 130 -1.08 11.60 2.07
N GLN A 131 -2.34 12.00 2.21
CA GLN A 131 -2.76 13.38 2.42
C GLN A 131 -3.05 13.58 3.91
N LEU A 132 -1.98 13.73 4.71
CA LEU A 132 -2.09 13.79 6.18
C LEU A 132 -2.37 15.19 6.74
N GLN A 133 -2.29 16.23 5.91
CA GLN A 133 -2.54 17.61 6.32
C GLN A 133 -3.27 18.40 5.24
N ASP A 134 -3.88 19.51 5.64
CA ASP A 134 -4.52 20.43 4.70
C ASP A 134 -3.53 20.95 3.66
N GLY A 135 -3.97 21.02 2.41
CA GLY A 135 -3.15 21.52 1.30
C GLY A 135 -3.02 20.55 0.15
N ALA A 136 -2.06 20.81 -0.74
CA ALA A 136 -1.81 19.98 -1.92
C ALA A 136 -0.61 19.03 -1.76
N ALA A 137 0.22 19.23 -0.71
CA ALA A 137 1.40 18.41 -0.47
C ALA A 137 1.03 16.99 -0.03
N THR A 138 1.73 16.01 -0.59
CA THR A 138 1.54 14.59 -0.28
C THR A 138 2.72 14.07 0.54
N GLN A 139 2.44 13.42 1.67
CA GLN A 139 3.47 12.79 2.50
C GLN A 139 3.77 11.38 2.03
N LEU A 140 5.05 11.00 2.15
CA LEU A 140 5.52 9.65 1.84
C LEU A 140 5.61 8.84 3.14
N VAL A 141 4.78 7.81 3.25
CA VAL A 141 4.77 6.86 4.38
C VAL A 141 5.51 5.59 3.94
N VAL A 142 6.55 5.21 4.66
CA VAL A 142 7.39 4.06 4.32
C VAL A 142 7.48 3.12 5.52
N GLY A 143 6.98 1.91 5.33
CA GLY A 143 7.19 0.78 6.24
C GLY A 143 8.50 0.07 5.90
N TYR A 144 9.36 -0.10 6.88
CA TYR A 144 10.64 -0.79 6.77
C TYR A 144 10.62 -2.09 7.56
N LEU A 145 11.34 -3.08 7.06
CA LEU A 145 11.58 -4.34 7.75
C LEU A 145 13.08 -4.53 7.94
N ALA A 146 13.52 -4.62 9.18
CA ALA A 146 14.90 -4.93 9.50
C ALA A 146 15.18 -6.45 9.40
N ALA A 147 16.43 -6.80 9.13
CA ALA A 147 16.85 -8.21 9.01
C ALA A 147 16.54 -9.07 10.26
N GLN A 148 16.36 -8.44 11.41
CA GLN A 148 16.01 -9.11 12.68
C GLN A 148 14.50 -9.31 12.85
N GLY A 149 13.68 -8.79 11.94
CA GLY A 149 12.23 -8.92 11.95
C GLY A 149 11.49 -7.74 12.57
N ASP A 150 12.20 -6.72 13.07
CA ASP A 150 11.59 -5.49 13.60
C ASP A 150 11.07 -4.63 12.45
N SER A 151 9.88 -4.06 12.60
CA SER A 151 9.26 -3.15 11.65
C SER A 151 9.31 -1.71 12.14
N TYR A 152 9.68 -0.80 11.25
CA TYR A 152 9.77 0.63 11.50
C TYR A 152 8.99 1.41 10.46
N LEU A 153 8.26 2.43 10.88
CA LEU A 153 7.55 3.36 10.03
C LEU A 153 8.26 4.71 10.04
N ALA A 154 8.46 5.28 8.87
CA ALA A 154 8.82 6.67 8.74
C ALA A 154 7.80 7.41 7.86
N VAL A 155 7.48 8.64 8.22
CA VAL A 155 6.69 9.55 7.40
C VAL A 155 7.56 10.73 7.03
N TYR A 156 7.65 10.99 5.73
CA TYR A 156 8.46 12.07 5.17
C TYR A 156 7.56 13.13 4.55
N SER A 157 7.81 14.39 4.90
CA SER A 157 7.35 15.56 4.16
C SER A 157 8.46 16.06 3.23
N TYR A 158 8.06 16.59 2.08
CA TYR A 158 8.98 17.20 1.13
C TYR A 158 8.53 18.63 0.85
N GLU A 159 9.38 19.60 1.16
CA GLU A 159 9.04 21.00 1.01
C GLU A 159 10.25 21.79 0.53
N ASN A 160 10.08 22.59 -0.52
CA ASN A 160 11.12 23.47 -1.05
C ASN A 160 12.46 22.77 -1.32
N GLY A 161 12.42 21.54 -1.82
CA GLY A 161 13.60 20.72 -2.11
C GLY A 161 14.24 20.06 -0.88
N THR A 162 13.59 20.12 0.29
CA THR A 162 14.07 19.56 1.55
C THR A 162 13.13 18.49 2.06
N VAL A 163 13.69 17.34 2.45
CA VAL A 163 12.97 16.24 3.07
C VAL A 163 13.09 16.30 4.57
N ASN A 164 11.97 16.18 5.27
CA ASN A 164 11.92 16.07 6.72
C ASN A 164 11.26 14.75 7.12
N ALA A 165 11.91 13.98 8.00
CA ALA A 165 11.23 12.88 8.68
C ALA A 165 10.37 13.49 9.80
N ILE A 166 9.03 13.44 9.64
CA ILE A 166 8.08 14.00 10.60
C ILE A 166 7.57 12.96 11.60
N LEU A 167 7.81 11.68 11.32
CA LEU A 167 7.58 10.57 12.24
C LEU A 167 8.59 9.45 11.97
N GLU A 168 9.13 8.84 13.03
CA GLU A 168 9.87 7.59 13.00
C GLU A 168 9.47 6.77 14.22
N GLN A 169 8.90 5.57 14.01
CA GLN A 169 8.39 4.74 15.09
C GLN A 169 8.38 3.26 14.73
N SER A 170 8.53 2.37 15.72
CA SER A 170 8.29 0.93 15.53
C SER A 170 6.79 0.64 15.47
N TYR A 171 6.39 -0.38 14.73
CA TYR A 171 4.99 -0.80 14.59
C TYR A 171 4.87 -2.31 14.35
N GLU A 172 3.69 -2.88 14.62
CA GLU A 172 3.31 -4.22 14.14
C GLU A 172 2.45 -4.13 12.88
N GLN A 173 1.44 -3.27 12.93
CA GLN A 173 0.57 -2.94 11.79
C GLN A 173 0.33 -1.43 11.77
N TYR A 174 0.05 -0.89 10.60
CA TYR A 174 -0.43 0.49 10.48
C TYR A 174 -1.49 0.60 9.40
N LEU A 175 -2.26 1.67 9.47
CA LEU A 175 -3.26 2.04 8.47
C LEU A 175 -3.20 3.55 8.27
N VAL A 176 -3.42 3.99 7.05
CA VAL A 176 -3.58 5.40 6.68
C VAL A 176 -4.98 5.57 6.11
N GLU A 177 -5.86 6.22 6.84
CA GLU A 177 -7.27 6.44 6.48
C GLU A 177 -7.87 7.58 7.30
N ASP A 178 -8.82 8.32 6.75
CA ASP A 178 -9.56 9.36 7.48
C ASP A 178 -10.56 8.72 8.47
N ILE A 179 -10.09 8.41 9.68
CA ILE A 179 -10.89 7.81 10.76
C ILE A 179 -11.59 8.89 11.59
N THR A 180 -10.96 10.06 11.72
CA THR A 180 -11.53 11.18 12.46
C THR A 180 -12.65 11.89 11.72
N GLY A 181 -12.79 11.71 10.40
CA GLY A 181 -13.75 12.43 9.57
C GLY A 181 -13.33 13.87 9.28
N GLY A 182 -12.06 14.21 9.54
CA GLY A 182 -11.49 15.55 9.36
C GLY A 182 -11.28 15.96 7.90
N GLY A 183 -11.33 15.01 6.97
CA GLY A 183 -11.10 15.20 5.54
C GLY A 183 -9.66 14.98 5.10
N ASN A 184 -8.71 14.93 6.03
CA ASN A 184 -7.35 14.44 5.79
C ASN A 184 -7.24 13.00 6.28
N GLU A 185 -6.30 12.26 5.72
CA GLU A 185 -6.00 10.92 6.24
C GLU A 185 -5.31 11.02 7.61
N ASP A 186 -5.63 10.06 8.49
CA ASP A 186 -5.00 9.85 9.78
C ASP A 186 -4.02 8.70 9.70
N LEU A 187 -3.08 8.63 10.61
CA LEU A 187 -2.20 7.49 10.79
C LEU A 187 -2.61 6.72 12.03
N ILE A 188 -2.93 5.44 11.85
CA ILE A 188 -3.28 4.53 12.92
C ILE A 188 -2.13 3.54 13.08
N LEU A 189 -1.54 3.46 14.27
CA LEU A 189 -0.45 2.53 14.59
C LEU A 189 -0.93 1.49 15.58
N MET A 190 -0.54 0.25 15.36
CA MET A 190 -0.73 -0.86 16.30
C MET A 190 0.63 -1.38 16.75
N SER A 191 0.75 -1.63 18.05
CA SER A 191 1.93 -2.21 18.67
C SER A 191 1.53 -3.16 19.81
N THR A 192 2.43 -4.08 20.19
CA THR A 192 2.20 -4.94 21.35
C THR A 192 2.55 -4.22 22.62
N LEU A 193 1.66 -4.28 23.61
CA LEU A 193 1.90 -3.82 24.98
C LEU A 193 2.84 -4.77 25.72
N GLU A 194 3.49 -4.30 26.79
CA GLU A 194 4.39 -5.12 27.62
C GLU A 194 3.69 -6.35 28.23
N ASP A 195 2.39 -6.27 28.50
CA ASP A 195 1.58 -7.38 29.00
C ASP A 195 1.11 -8.34 27.90
N GLY A 196 1.47 -8.07 26.63
CA GLY A 196 1.10 -8.84 25.46
C GLY A 196 -0.22 -8.41 24.81
N GLY A 197 -0.89 -7.37 25.30
CA GLY A 197 -2.06 -6.78 24.67
C GLY A 197 -1.72 -5.94 23.44
N VAL A 198 -2.73 -5.35 22.78
CA VAL A 198 -2.56 -4.49 21.59
C VAL A 198 -2.81 -3.04 21.99
N GLN A 199 -1.86 -2.16 21.70
CA GLN A 199 -2.05 -0.71 21.71
C GLN A 199 -2.41 -0.22 20.33
N ILE A 200 -3.38 0.67 20.26
CA ILE A 200 -3.81 1.35 19.05
C ILE A 200 -3.65 2.85 19.29
N GLU A 201 -2.88 3.51 18.46
CA GLU A 201 -2.66 4.95 18.50
C GLU A 201 -3.26 5.59 17.26
N LEU A 202 -4.06 6.62 17.43
CA LEU A 202 -4.59 7.46 16.35
C LEU A 202 -3.84 8.78 16.34
N LEU A 203 -3.17 9.04 15.24
CA LEU A 203 -2.30 10.19 15.04
C LEU A 203 -2.83 11.04 13.88
N THR A 204 -2.90 12.34 14.07
CA THR A 204 -3.18 13.33 13.02
C THR A 204 -2.01 14.28 12.86
N VAL A 205 -1.91 14.96 11.73
CA VAL A 205 -0.90 16.01 11.53
C VAL A 205 -1.55 17.37 11.76
N ASP A 206 -0.95 18.18 12.60
CA ASP A 206 -1.43 19.53 12.88
C ASP A 206 -1.02 20.56 11.78
N ARG A 207 -1.43 21.81 11.94
CA ARG A 207 -1.14 22.88 10.98
C ARG A 207 0.34 23.23 10.84
N ASP A 208 1.13 22.85 11.83
CA ASP A 208 2.59 23.07 11.85
C ASP A 208 3.35 21.86 11.23
N GLY A 209 2.62 20.87 10.70
CA GLY A 209 3.17 19.65 10.09
C GLY A 209 3.68 18.62 11.09
N MET A 210 3.23 18.72 12.37
CA MET A 210 3.67 17.82 13.43
C MET A 210 2.59 16.82 13.80
N PHE A 211 2.99 15.57 14.02
CA PHE A 211 2.07 14.55 14.50
C PHE A 211 1.59 14.82 15.91
N GLN A 212 0.28 14.69 16.11
CA GLN A 212 -0.39 14.76 17.39
C GLN A 212 -1.13 13.46 17.65
N GLN A 213 -0.92 12.84 18.81
CA GLN A 213 -1.71 11.71 19.25
C GLN A 213 -3.07 12.19 19.72
N VAL A 214 -4.13 11.93 18.96
CA VAL A 214 -5.50 12.38 19.30
C VAL A 214 -6.24 11.35 20.14
N ALA A 215 -5.93 10.06 19.97
CA ALA A 215 -6.50 9.01 20.81
C ALA A 215 -5.53 7.84 20.97
N VAL A 216 -5.66 7.12 22.08
CA VAL A 216 -4.99 5.86 22.32
C VAL A 216 -5.98 4.88 22.97
N MET A 217 -5.91 3.61 22.56
CA MET A 217 -6.72 2.54 23.10
C MET A 217 -5.87 1.29 23.31
N GLY A 218 -6.06 0.64 24.46
CA GLY A 218 -5.46 -0.67 24.76
C GLY A 218 -6.49 -1.79 24.69
N LEU A 219 -6.16 -2.87 23.98
CA LEU A 219 -6.90 -4.13 24.02
C LEU A 219 -6.14 -5.10 24.90
N SER A 220 -6.82 -5.66 25.91
CA SER A 220 -6.16 -6.48 26.91
C SER A 220 -5.67 -7.83 26.38
N ALA A 221 -4.58 -8.34 26.94
CA ALA A 221 -3.93 -9.59 26.54
C ALA A 221 -4.79 -10.85 26.74
N ASP A 222 -5.82 -10.79 27.60
CA ASP A 222 -6.79 -11.89 27.76
C ASP A 222 -7.73 -12.05 26.56
N LYS A 223 -7.80 -11.03 25.69
CA LYS A 223 -8.60 -11.03 24.46
C LYS A 223 -7.73 -11.09 23.20
N PHE A 224 -6.67 -10.27 23.15
CA PHE A 224 -5.80 -10.17 21.99
C PHE A 224 -4.34 -10.18 22.40
N SER A 225 -3.55 -11.05 21.78
CA SER A 225 -2.10 -11.18 22.02
C SER A 225 -1.25 -10.60 20.88
N GLY A 226 -1.82 -9.74 20.05
CA GLY A 226 -1.17 -9.07 18.93
C GLY A 226 -2.17 -8.75 17.81
N CYS A 227 -1.78 -7.92 16.87
CA CYS A 227 -2.56 -7.52 15.72
C CYS A 227 -2.14 -8.31 14.47
N ALA A 228 -3.08 -8.99 13.82
CA ALA A 228 -2.81 -9.73 12.58
C ALA A 228 -3.06 -8.87 11.33
N ALA A 229 -4.14 -8.08 11.33
CA ALA A 229 -4.50 -7.19 10.24
C ALA A 229 -5.40 -6.05 10.73
N VAL A 230 -5.41 -4.97 9.98
CA VAL A 230 -6.27 -3.83 10.19
C VAL A 230 -6.80 -3.31 8.86
N ALA A 231 -8.06 -2.91 8.84
CA ALA A 231 -8.71 -2.28 7.71
C ALA A 231 -9.66 -1.19 8.21
N ALA A 232 -10.10 -0.28 7.34
CA ALA A 232 -11.16 0.67 7.64
C ALA A 232 -12.30 0.51 6.64
N GLY A 233 -13.54 0.72 7.11
CA GLY A 233 -14.72 0.64 6.27
C GLY A 233 -15.90 1.43 6.83
N LEU A 234 -16.89 1.71 5.97
CA LEU A 234 -18.12 2.40 6.36
C LEU A 234 -19.11 1.40 6.95
N GLY A 235 -19.66 1.74 8.11
CA GLY A 235 -20.81 1.03 8.67
C GLY A 235 -22.13 1.47 8.05
N ALA A 236 -23.16 0.68 8.26
CA ALA A 236 -24.52 0.99 7.79
C ALA A 236 -25.11 2.28 8.41
N ASP A 237 -24.55 2.75 9.51
CA ASP A 237 -24.88 4.00 10.19
C ASP A 237 -24.11 5.22 9.62
N GLY A 238 -23.27 5.00 8.61
CA GLY A 238 -22.44 6.02 7.97
C GLY A 238 -21.19 6.40 8.75
N LYS A 239 -20.91 5.75 9.89
CA LYS A 239 -19.66 5.94 10.63
C LYS A 239 -18.53 5.14 9.98
N ARG A 240 -17.32 5.66 10.08
CA ARG A 240 -16.12 4.90 9.70
C ARG A 240 -15.65 4.05 10.88
N TYR A 241 -15.43 2.78 10.60
CA TYR A 241 -14.94 1.81 11.57
C TYR A 241 -13.54 1.33 11.22
N LEU A 242 -12.72 1.19 12.25
CA LEU A 242 -11.50 0.42 12.19
C LEU A 242 -11.86 -1.04 12.47
N VAL A 243 -11.54 -1.93 11.55
CA VAL A 243 -11.76 -3.37 11.65
C VAL A 243 -10.41 -4.00 11.98
N LEU A 244 -10.28 -4.50 13.20
CA LEU A 244 -9.03 -5.09 13.68
C LEU A 244 -9.21 -6.59 13.86
N ASP A 245 -8.37 -7.36 13.19
CA ASP A 245 -8.19 -8.79 13.38
C ASP A 245 -7.02 -9.02 14.34
N GLY A 246 -7.32 -9.49 15.53
CA GLY A 246 -6.31 -9.76 16.55
C GLY A 246 -6.10 -11.25 16.79
N TRP A 247 -4.85 -11.60 17.11
CA TRP A 247 -4.51 -12.94 17.60
C TRP A 247 -5.16 -13.17 18.96
N THR A 248 -5.81 -14.31 19.14
CA THR A 248 -6.52 -14.65 20.39
C THR A 248 -6.24 -16.09 20.82
N GLY A 249 -6.48 -16.37 22.09
CA GLY A 249 -6.24 -17.66 22.73
C GLY A 249 -4.82 -17.82 23.29
N LEU A 250 -4.65 -18.75 24.20
CA LEU A 250 -3.38 -19.01 24.91
C LEU A 250 -2.19 -19.37 24.00
N SER A 251 -2.46 -19.83 22.78
CA SER A 251 -1.45 -20.19 21.78
C SER A 251 -1.28 -19.12 20.68
N GLY A 252 -2.10 -18.07 20.67
CA GLY A 252 -2.07 -17.03 19.63
C GLY A 252 -2.34 -17.53 18.20
N ASN A 253 -3.05 -18.66 18.05
CA ASN A 253 -3.25 -19.30 16.72
C ASN A 253 -4.63 -19.03 16.13
N ASN A 254 -5.53 -18.41 16.87
CA ASN A 254 -6.86 -18.04 16.42
C ASN A 254 -6.92 -16.55 16.16
N LEU A 255 -7.82 -16.15 15.27
CA LEU A 255 -8.18 -14.75 15.05
C LEU A 255 -9.58 -14.46 15.57
N ALA A 256 -9.78 -13.25 16.06
CA ALA A 256 -11.09 -12.65 16.27
C ALA A 256 -11.08 -11.21 15.77
N THR A 257 -12.25 -10.71 15.40
CA THR A 257 -12.42 -9.35 14.87
C THR A 257 -13.12 -8.47 15.89
N VAL A 258 -12.66 -7.24 16.02
CA VAL A 258 -13.30 -6.18 16.77
C VAL A 258 -13.47 -4.95 15.88
N LEU A 259 -14.61 -4.24 16.05
CA LEU A 259 -14.87 -2.96 15.43
C LEU A 259 -14.63 -1.85 16.43
N LEU A 260 -13.83 -0.87 16.02
CA LEU A 260 -13.54 0.34 16.78
C LEU A 260 -13.93 1.55 15.96
N TYR A 261 -14.26 2.65 16.61
CA TYR A 261 -14.53 3.93 15.95
C TYR A 261 -14.00 5.08 16.78
N PHE A 262 -13.73 6.19 16.13
CA PHE A 262 -13.37 7.42 16.83
C PHE A 262 -14.65 8.17 17.19
N ASP A 263 -14.80 8.51 18.45
CA ASP A 263 -15.89 9.30 18.98
C ASP A 263 -15.46 10.78 19.10
N GLU A 264 -15.97 11.61 18.20
CA GLU A 264 -15.62 13.03 18.14
C GLU A 264 -16.00 13.81 19.42
N GLU A 265 -17.06 13.41 20.13
CA GLU A 265 -17.52 14.10 21.33
C GLU A 265 -16.57 13.86 22.52
N SER A 266 -16.15 12.62 22.73
CA SER A 266 -15.22 12.25 23.81
C SER A 266 -13.74 12.33 23.39
N GLN A 267 -13.44 12.45 22.09
CA GLN A 267 -12.08 12.39 21.53
C GLN A 267 -11.38 11.08 21.91
N GLN A 268 -12.09 9.97 21.79
CA GLN A 268 -11.58 8.63 22.15
C GLN A 268 -11.86 7.60 21.05
N MET A 269 -10.98 6.61 20.97
CA MET A 269 -11.27 5.36 20.27
C MET A 269 -12.14 4.48 21.16
N LEU A 270 -13.29 4.06 20.64
CA LEU A 270 -14.25 3.24 21.38
C LEU A 270 -14.57 1.96 20.60
N PRO A 271 -14.83 0.82 21.30
CA PRO A 271 -15.34 -0.36 20.65
C PRO A 271 -16.82 -0.15 20.29
N ALA A 272 -17.24 -0.64 19.13
CA ALA A 272 -18.65 -0.62 18.71
C ALA A 272 -19.54 -1.42 19.67
N GLU A 273 -18.99 -2.47 20.27
CA GLU A 273 -19.63 -3.31 21.28
C GLU A 273 -18.66 -3.58 22.41
N GLN A 274 -19.17 -3.88 23.61
CA GLN A 274 -18.31 -4.35 24.68
C GLN A 274 -17.65 -5.67 24.28
N ILE A 275 -16.32 -5.70 24.16
CA ILE A 275 -15.58 -6.87 23.66
C ILE A 275 -15.90 -8.15 24.46
N SER A 276 -16.12 -8.03 25.77
CA SER A 276 -16.47 -9.17 26.63
C SER A 276 -17.79 -9.85 26.31
N THR A 277 -18.71 -9.13 25.65
CA THR A 277 -20.07 -9.61 25.29
C THR A 277 -20.35 -9.54 23.79
N SER A 278 -19.36 -9.15 22.99
CA SER A 278 -19.52 -8.92 21.55
C SER A 278 -19.92 -10.20 20.83
N GLU A 279 -21.05 -10.14 20.12
CA GLU A 279 -21.48 -11.21 19.22
C GLU A 279 -20.51 -11.35 18.05
N LEU A 280 -20.01 -10.21 17.50
CA LEU A 280 -19.05 -10.20 16.42
C LEU A 280 -17.74 -10.90 16.80
N TYR A 281 -17.17 -10.58 17.97
CA TYR A 281 -15.95 -11.25 18.46
C TYR A 281 -16.11 -12.77 18.46
N ASN A 282 -17.23 -13.27 18.99
CA ASN A 282 -17.50 -14.71 19.08
C ASN A 282 -17.78 -15.34 17.71
N ALA A 283 -18.58 -14.69 16.85
CA ALA A 283 -18.89 -15.18 15.51
C ALA A 283 -17.68 -15.17 14.56
N SER A 284 -16.73 -14.25 14.77
CA SER A 284 -15.52 -14.12 13.96
C SER A 284 -14.35 -14.98 14.43
N LEU A 285 -14.49 -15.72 15.54
CA LEU A 285 -13.45 -16.63 16.01
C LEU A 285 -13.11 -17.67 14.94
N ARG A 286 -11.85 -17.70 14.49
CA ARG A 286 -11.38 -18.59 13.42
C ARG A 286 -9.94 -19.04 13.64
N ASN A 287 -9.62 -20.24 13.19
CA ASN A 287 -8.28 -20.83 13.28
C ASN A 287 -7.47 -20.76 11.98
N VAL A 288 -7.92 -19.94 11.03
CA VAL A 288 -7.26 -19.74 9.75
C VAL A 288 -6.61 -18.36 9.74
N SER A 289 -5.31 -18.31 9.98
CA SER A 289 -4.53 -17.08 10.14
C SER A 289 -4.45 -16.20 8.88
N THR A 290 -4.71 -16.78 7.70
CA THR A 290 -4.71 -16.06 6.42
C THR A 290 -6.07 -15.46 6.06
N LEU A 291 -7.12 -15.80 6.82
CA LEU A 291 -8.47 -15.30 6.58
C LEU A 291 -8.70 -14.03 7.40
N VAL A 292 -8.21 -12.91 6.87
CA VAL A 292 -8.33 -11.58 7.49
C VAL A 292 -9.49 -10.79 6.89
N SER A 293 -10.01 -9.85 7.70
CA SER A 293 -11.05 -8.92 7.29
C SER A 293 -10.50 -7.94 6.25
N ARG A 294 -11.21 -7.72 5.15
CA ARG A 294 -10.81 -6.79 4.08
C ARG A 294 -11.98 -6.47 3.18
N ASP A 295 -11.93 -5.35 2.49
CA ASP A 295 -12.82 -5.04 1.39
C ASP A 295 -12.45 -5.95 0.19
N LEU A 296 -13.34 -6.85 -0.19
CA LEU A 296 -13.10 -7.87 -1.21
C LEU A 296 -13.53 -7.43 -2.61
N ASP A 297 -14.52 -6.55 -2.69
CA ASP A 297 -15.12 -6.13 -3.97
C ASP A 297 -14.91 -4.64 -4.29
N GLY A 298 -14.30 -3.88 -3.36
CA GLY A 298 -13.93 -2.47 -3.56
C GLY A 298 -15.10 -1.51 -3.37
N ASP A 299 -16.13 -1.91 -2.61
CA ASP A 299 -17.31 -1.06 -2.33
C ASP A 299 -17.15 -0.16 -1.09
N GLY A 300 -16.02 -0.26 -0.38
CA GLY A 300 -15.71 0.49 0.84
C GLY A 300 -16.28 -0.14 2.11
N ILE A 301 -16.87 -1.32 2.01
CA ILE A 301 -17.32 -2.12 3.14
C ILE A 301 -16.34 -3.26 3.37
N VAL A 302 -15.95 -3.47 4.62
CA VAL A 302 -15.01 -4.55 4.97
C VAL A 302 -15.77 -5.83 5.27
N GLU A 303 -15.52 -6.91 4.51
CA GLU A 303 -16.04 -8.23 4.79
C GLU A 303 -15.29 -8.86 5.95
N ILE A 304 -16.07 -9.28 6.95
CA ILE A 304 -15.55 -9.94 8.15
C ILE A 304 -15.82 -11.44 8.07
N PRO A 305 -14.78 -12.29 8.09
CA PRO A 305 -14.99 -13.74 8.09
C PRO A 305 -15.65 -14.20 9.38
N THR A 306 -16.77 -14.90 9.26
CA THR A 306 -17.49 -15.51 10.39
C THR A 306 -17.59 -17.02 10.22
N GLN A 307 -17.71 -17.75 11.34
CA GLN A 307 -18.02 -19.17 11.25
C GLN A 307 -19.48 -19.36 10.86
N PRO A 308 -19.80 -20.30 9.95
CA PRO A 308 -21.19 -20.67 9.72
C PRO A 308 -21.77 -21.32 10.98
N ASP A 309 -23.01 -21.00 11.29
CA ASP A 309 -23.80 -21.61 12.38
C ASP A 309 -23.96 -23.13 12.20
#